data_c368c7a27db8465c56181e3d6a7acd2f
#
_entry.id   c368c7a27db8465c56181e3d6a7acd2f
#
_cell.length_a   1.000
_cell.length_b   1.000
_cell.length_c   1.000
_cell.angle_alpha   90.00
_cell.angle_beta   90.00
_cell.angle_gamma   90.00
#
_symmetry.space_group_name_H-M   'P 1'
#
loop_
_entity.id
_entity.type
_entity.pdbx_description
1 polymer ?
#
loop_
_entity_poly.entity_id
_entity_poly.type
_entity_poly.pdbx_seq_one_letter_code
_entity_poly.pdbx_strand_id
1 'polypeptide(L)'
;HGSVQGFHTLPPHAAELRYGSTQDAPFTMSLTKESILITGCGSGIGKALARAFHQAGHHVCATARRPETMADLRTEGIMTLALDVTDAHAVDAVLQTLRQQGVWVSTLVNNAGYGAMGPISDVSTDEWRKQFDVNLFAPMALTRAVLPDMAQHKRGRIINISSVSGVMTTPFAGPYCASKAAMNAASDALRMELKPLGIDVITVQPGGIQSAFGDNAGNQVSLSATSLFAPIREGVMARANESQSGAMPAHPSAAELVATVLSPQSPAVIRLGPKSTLMPILKQWLPTRLLDRILSKRFHLNRL
;
A
#
# COMPACT_ATOMS: atom_id res chain seq x y z
N HIS A 1 -2.33 46.79 31.67
CA HIS A 1 -3.53 45.99 31.95
C HIS A 1 -4.25 45.70 30.64
N GLY A 2 -4.01 44.52 30.05
CA GLY A 2 -4.69 44.02 28.87
C GLY A 2 -4.75 42.52 29.01
N SER A 3 -5.90 42.01 29.32
CA SER A 3 -6.23 40.61 29.55
C SER A 3 -6.08 39.81 28.25
N VAL A 4 -5.31 38.75 28.30
CA VAL A 4 -5.24 37.71 27.28
C VAL A 4 -6.44 36.79 27.50
N GLN A 5 -7.45 36.81 26.63
CA GLN A 5 -8.54 35.88 26.62
C GLN A 5 -8.27 34.71 25.65
N GLY A 6 -8.46 33.49 26.18
CA GLY A 6 -9.12 32.41 25.51
C GLY A 6 -8.30 31.58 24.52
N PHE A 7 -7.50 30.65 25.02
CA PHE A 7 -7.19 29.43 24.25
C PHE A 7 -8.44 28.56 24.20
N HIS A 8 -9.07 28.45 23.03
CA HIS A 8 -10.08 27.43 22.78
C HIS A 8 -9.42 26.06 22.85
N THR A 9 -9.79 25.30 23.86
CA THR A 9 -9.45 23.89 24.00
C THR A 9 -10.13 23.10 22.87
N LEU A 10 -9.35 22.42 22.05
CA LEU A 10 -9.81 21.43 21.09
C LEU A 10 -10.48 20.26 21.84
N PRO A 11 -11.59 19.69 21.33
CA PRO A 11 -12.22 18.56 21.96
C PRO A 11 -11.31 17.32 21.91
N PRO A 12 -11.37 16.44 22.93
CA PRO A 12 -10.53 15.24 23.00
C PRO A 12 -11.08 14.14 22.07
N HIS A 13 -10.65 14.10 20.83
CA HIS A 13 -10.76 12.95 19.97
C HIS A 13 -9.38 12.30 19.79
N ALA A 14 -8.78 11.91 20.90
CA ALA A 14 -7.77 10.89 20.93
C ALA A 14 -8.40 9.66 21.60
N ALA A 15 -9.12 8.85 20.82
CA ALA A 15 -9.32 7.47 21.18
C ALA A 15 -7.94 6.81 21.14
N GLU A 16 -7.22 6.84 22.26
CA GLU A 16 -6.08 5.98 22.50
C GLU A 16 -6.55 4.55 22.25
N LEU A 17 -6.11 3.97 21.16
CA LEU A 17 -6.15 2.52 20.94
C LEU A 17 -5.26 1.89 22.01
N ARG A 18 -5.83 1.70 23.20
CA ARG A 18 -5.23 0.85 24.22
C ARG A 18 -5.35 -0.59 23.71
N TYR A 19 -4.28 -1.10 23.14
CA TYR A 19 -4.10 -2.54 23.05
C TYR A 19 -4.10 -3.10 24.47
N GLY A 20 -5.22 -3.72 24.84
CA GLY A 20 -5.34 -4.40 26.12
C GLY A 20 -4.24 -5.44 26.24
N SER A 21 -3.41 -5.30 27.25
CA SER A 21 -2.53 -6.37 27.74
C SER A 21 -3.42 -7.43 28.37
N THR A 22 -3.94 -8.36 27.59
CA THR A 22 -4.45 -9.61 28.12
C THR A 22 -3.24 -10.47 28.48
N GLN A 23 -2.78 -10.31 29.71
CA GLN A 23 -2.02 -11.34 30.42
C GLN A 23 -2.99 -12.50 30.72
N ASP A 24 -3.24 -13.34 29.73
CA ASP A 24 -3.86 -14.64 29.94
C ASP A 24 -2.96 -15.70 29.33
N ALA A 25 -2.48 -16.56 30.23
CA ALA A 25 -1.82 -17.87 30.14
C ALA A 25 -1.01 -18.21 28.87
N PRO A 26 0.18 -18.81 29.01
CA PRO A 26 1.02 -19.15 27.87
C PRO A 26 0.42 -20.35 27.14
N PHE A 27 -0.36 -20.10 26.11
CA PHE A 27 -0.64 -21.10 25.09
C PHE A 27 0.62 -21.21 24.22
N THR A 28 1.61 -21.94 24.69
CA THR A 28 2.86 -22.23 23.96
C THR A 28 2.60 -23.28 22.88
N MET A 29 1.75 -23.00 21.93
CA MET A 29 1.85 -23.69 20.65
C MET A 29 3.13 -23.20 19.97
N SER A 30 4.07 -24.09 19.75
CA SER A 30 5.26 -23.80 18.96
C SER A 30 4.82 -23.43 17.55
N LEU A 31 4.94 -22.15 17.17
CA LEU A 31 4.69 -21.68 15.82
C LEU A 31 5.84 -22.15 14.93
N THR A 32 5.64 -23.26 14.23
CA THR A 32 6.70 -23.94 13.46
C THR A 32 6.58 -23.71 11.95
N LYS A 33 5.38 -23.36 11.47
CA LYS A 33 5.12 -23.17 10.05
C LYS A 33 5.16 -21.69 9.70
N GLU A 34 5.84 -21.39 8.60
CA GLU A 34 5.91 -20.03 8.06
C GLU A 34 4.83 -19.79 7.03
N SER A 35 4.31 -18.57 7.01
CA SER A 35 3.37 -18.13 5.98
C SER A 35 3.72 -16.75 5.46
N ILE A 36 3.36 -16.52 4.21
CA ILE A 36 3.36 -15.20 3.58
C ILE A 36 1.93 -14.66 3.63
N LEU A 37 1.73 -13.59 4.39
CA LEU A 37 0.44 -12.88 4.46
C LEU A 37 0.42 -11.78 3.41
N ILE A 38 -0.54 -11.81 2.49
CA ILE A 38 -0.68 -10.83 1.41
C ILE A 38 -2.04 -10.15 1.50
N THR A 39 -2.03 -8.83 1.55
CA THR A 39 -3.26 -8.04 1.59
C THR A 39 -3.70 -7.59 0.18
N GLY A 40 -5.02 -7.49 -0.04
CA GLY A 40 -5.57 -6.99 -1.31
C GLY A 40 -5.45 -7.96 -2.48
N CYS A 41 -5.66 -9.26 -2.25
CA CYS A 41 -5.55 -10.32 -3.26
C CYS A 41 -6.80 -10.53 -4.12
N GLY A 42 -7.80 -9.67 -4.03
CA GLY A 42 -9.03 -9.78 -4.84
C GLY A 42 -8.79 -9.58 -6.35
N SER A 43 -7.70 -8.90 -6.73
CA SER A 43 -7.34 -8.63 -8.14
C SER A 43 -5.89 -8.18 -8.29
N GLY A 44 -5.45 -7.94 -9.52
CA GLY A 44 -4.19 -7.27 -9.86
C GLY A 44 -2.93 -7.89 -9.28
N ILE A 45 -2.01 -7.04 -8.81
CA ILE A 45 -0.69 -7.47 -8.32
C ILE A 45 -0.82 -8.40 -7.11
N GLY A 46 -1.70 -8.11 -6.14
CA GLY A 46 -1.84 -8.94 -4.94
C GLY A 46 -2.27 -10.36 -5.26
N LYS A 47 -3.23 -10.54 -6.17
CA LYS A 47 -3.66 -11.86 -6.64
C LYS A 47 -2.53 -12.59 -7.38
N ALA A 48 -1.81 -11.88 -8.24
CA ALA A 48 -0.68 -12.44 -8.98
C ALA A 48 0.49 -12.83 -8.05
N LEU A 49 0.77 -12.02 -7.02
CA LEU A 49 1.79 -12.33 -6.00
C LEU A 49 1.42 -13.58 -5.20
N ALA A 50 0.13 -13.74 -4.83
CA ALA A 50 -0.32 -14.93 -4.10
C ALA A 50 -0.01 -16.21 -4.89
N ARG A 51 -0.29 -16.20 -6.20
CA ARG A 51 0.06 -17.32 -7.08
C ARG A 51 1.57 -17.52 -7.22
N ALA A 52 2.31 -16.46 -7.45
CA ALA A 52 3.75 -16.54 -7.68
C ALA A 52 4.50 -17.08 -6.44
N PHE A 53 4.15 -16.62 -5.24
CA PHE A 53 4.72 -17.17 -4.01
C PHE A 53 4.29 -18.63 -3.77
N HIS A 54 3.03 -18.98 -4.05
CA HIS A 54 2.56 -20.36 -3.93
C HIS A 54 3.29 -21.29 -4.91
N GLN A 55 3.47 -20.88 -6.17
CA GLN A 55 4.24 -21.61 -7.18
C GLN A 55 5.72 -21.76 -6.80
N ALA A 56 6.27 -20.81 -6.04
CA ALA A 56 7.62 -20.90 -5.48
C ALA A 56 7.70 -21.82 -4.24
N GLY A 57 6.61 -22.51 -3.88
CA GLY A 57 6.56 -23.49 -2.77
C GLY A 57 6.29 -22.91 -1.39
N HIS A 58 5.89 -21.64 -1.30
CA HIS A 58 5.58 -21.02 -0.01
C HIS A 58 4.12 -21.25 0.41
N HIS A 59 3.90 -21.38 1.71
CA HIS A 59 2.56 -21.30 2.27
C HIS A 59 2.09 -19.84 2.23
N VAL A 60 0.95 -19.59 1.57
CA VAL A 60 0.40 -18.25 1.35
C VAL A 60 -0.97 -18.12 1.98
N CYS A 61 -1.16 -17.06 2.77
CA CYS A 61 -2.46 -16.57 3.21
C CYS A 61 -2.81 -15.31 2.41
N ALA A 62 -3.69 -15.45 1.43
CA ALA A 62 -4.19 -14.36 0.61
C ALA A 62 -5.43 -13.74 1.26
N THR A 63 -5.49 -12.40 1.34
CA THR A 63 -6.63 -11.73 1.96
C THR A 63 -7.23 -10.65 1.07
N ALA A 64 -8.55 -10.48 1.18
CA ALA A 64 -9.32 -9.42 0.53
C ALA A 64 -10.59 -9.13 1.34
N ARG A 65 -11.17 -7.94 1.15
CA ARG A 65 -12.44 -7.56 1.80
C ARG A 65 -13.61 -8.47 1.37
N ARG A 66 -13.59 -8.94 0.12
CA ARG A 66 -14.59 -9.81 -0.47
C ARG A 66 -13.96 -11.16 -0.82
N PRO A 67 -14.14 -12.20 0.02
CA PRO A 67 -13.49 -13.52 -0.16
C PRO A 67 -13.86 -14.21 -1.48
N GLU A 68 -15.06 -13.94 -2.01
CA GLU A 68 -15.53 -14.49 -3.30
C GLU A 68 -14.64 -14.08 -4.47
N THR A 69 -13.97 -12.93 -4.38
CA THR A 69 -13.02 -12.48 -5.42
C THR A 69 -11.73 -13.32 -5.48
N MET A 70 -11.53 -14.20 -4.50
CA MET A 70 -10.38 -15.10 -4.38
C MET A 70 -10.77 -16.58 -4.54
N ALA A 71 -11.95 -16.89 -5.09
CA ALA A 71 -12.43 -18.28 -5.24
C ALA A 71 -11.47 -19.13 -6.09
N ASP A 72 -10.89 -18.55 -7.13
CA ASP A 72 -9.87 -19.15 -7.96
C ASP A 72 -8.58 -19.49 -7.20
N LEU A 73 -8.08 -18.58 -6.35
CA LEU A 73 -6.93 -18.86 -5.49
C LEU A 73 -7.18 -20.03 -4.53
N ARG A 74 -8.42 -20.13 -4.00
CA ARG A 74 -8.80 -21.22 -3.12
C ARG A 74 -8.82 -22.57 -3.85
N THR A 75 -9.28 -22.61 -5.09
CA THR A 75 -9.25 -23.83 -5.92
C THR A 75 -7.83 -24.25 -6.29
N GLU A 76 -6.89 -23.31 -6.30
CA GLU A 76 -5.46 -23.55 -6.49
C GLU A 76 -4.73 -24.01 -5.20
N GLY A 77 -5.45 -24.18 -4.07
CA GLY A 77 -4.88 -24.61 -2.79
C GLY A 77 -4.29 -23.49 -1.92
N ILE A 78 -4.48 -22.23 -2.30
CA ILE A 78 -4.01 -21.08 -1.52
C ILE A 78 -5.02 -20.77 -0.42
N MET A 79 -4.55 -20.60 0.82
CA MET A 79 -5.39 -20.18 1.93
C MET A 79 -5.94 -18.78 1.67
N THR A 80 -7.25 -18.60 1.85
CA THR A 80 -7.92 -17.30 1.62
C THR A 80 -8.75 -16.89 2.83
N LEU A 81 -8.58 -15.67 3.32
CA LEU A 81 -9.32 -15.11 4.46
C LEU A 81 -9.90 -13.73 4.10
N ALA A 82 -11.05 -13.42 4.69
CA ALA A 82 -11.62 -12.08 4.63
C ALA A 82 -10.78 -11.12 5.48
N LEU A 83 -10.45 -9.95 4.94
CA LEU A 83 -9.75 -8.90 5.68
C LEU A 83 -10.07 -7.52 5.09
N ASP A 84 -10.69 -6.67 5.89
CA ASP A 84 -10.57 -5.24 5.73
C ASP A 84 -9.34 -4.79 6.54
N VAL A 85 -8.34 -4.26 5.87
CA VAL A 85 -7.07 -3.87 6.52
C VAL A 85 -7.23 -2.70 7.48
N THR A 86 -8.34 -1.95 7.40
CA THR A 86 -8.65 -0.83 8.29
C THR A 86 -9.41 -1.25 9.55
N ASP A 87 -9.85 -2.50 9.62
CA ASP A 87 -10.52 -3.07 10.79
C ASP A 87 -9.53 -3.86 11.65
N ALA A 88 -9.21 -3.30 12.82
CA ALA A 88 -8.27 -3.92 13.77
C ALA A 88 -8.74 -5.30 14.25
N HIS A 89 -10.05 -5.49 14.45
CA HIS A 89 -10.61 -6.79 14.86
C HIS A 89 -10.47 -7.83 13.76
N ALA A 90 -10.65 -7.45 12.50
CA ALA A 90 -10.43 -8.34 11.37
C ALA A 90 -8.94 -8.74 11.23
N VAL A 91 -8.03 -7.81 11.48
CA VAL A 91 -6.58 -8.08 11.52
C VAL A 91 -6.25 -9.11 12.60
N ASP A 92 -6.73 -8.89 13.82
CA ASP A 92 -6.49 -9.79 14.96
C ASP A 92 -7.08 -11.18 14.69
N ALA A 93 -8.29 -11.27 14.12
CA ALA A 93 -8.92 -12.54 13.79
C ALA A 93 -8.13 -13.35 12.75
N VAL A 94 -7.57 -12.69 11.72
CA VAL A 94 -6.71 -13.35 10.73
C VAL A 94 -5.45 -13.90 11.39
N LEU A 95 -4.76 -13.11 12.22
CA LEU A 95 -3.54 -13.54 12.88
C LEU A 95 -3.81 -14.66 13.91
N GLN A 96 -4.91 -14.60 14.66
CA GLN A 96 -5.32 -15.68 15.54
C GLN A 96 -5.61 -16.98 14.77
N THR A 97 -6.30 -16.89 13.63
CA THR A 97 -6.57 -18.05 12.78
C THR A 97 -5.27 -18.73 12.33
N LEU A 98 -4.25 -17.97 11.95
CA LEU A 98 -2.94 -18.51 11.59
C LEU A 98 -2.24 -19.14 12.80
N ARG A 99 -2.19 -18.45 13.93
CA ARG A 99 -1.56 -18.95 15.18
C ARG A 99 -2.21 -20.24 15.67
N GLN A 100 -3.54 -20.38 15.62
CA GLN A 100 -4.27 -21.61 15.97
C GLN A 100 -3.89 -22.81 15.10
N GLN A 101 -3.36 -22.57 13.91
CA GLN A 101 -2.83 -23.61 13.00
C GLN A 101 -1.33 -23.86 13.17
N GLY A 102 -0.69 -23.26 14.19
CA GLY A 102 0.75 -23.32 14.40
C GLY A 102 1.56 -22.52 13.38
N VAL A 103 0.94 -21.54 12.73
CA VAL A 103 1.51 -20.74 11.64
C VAL A 103 1.83 -19.33 12.12
N TRP A 104 3.02 -18.82 11.78
CA TRP A 104 3.37 -17.42 11.96
C TRP A 104 3.68 -16.73 10.63
N VAL A 105 3.53 -15.41 10.60
CA VAL A 105 3.75 -14.61 9.40
C VAL A 105 5.23 -14.27 9.29
N SER A 106 5.96 -15.02 8.46
CA SER A 106 7.39 -14.76 8.18
C SER A 106 7.59 -13.67 7.13
N THR A 107 6.60 -13.45 6.27
CA THR A 107 6.61 -12.38 5.27
C THR A 107 5.25 -11.71 5.22
N LEU A 108 5.22 -10.40 5.40
CA LEU A 108 4.04 -9.56 5.24
C LEU A 108 4.14 -8.77 3.93
N VAL A 109 3.14 -8.89 3.06
CA VAL A 109 3.03 -8.07 1.84
C VAL A 109 1.86 -7.09 2.01
N ASN A 110 2.18 -5.86 2.33
CA ASN A 110 1.25 -4.74 2.39
C ASN A 110 0.95 -4.26 0.96
N ASN A 111 -0.03 -4.89 0.31
CA ASN A 111 -0.42 -4.58 -1.07
C ASN A 111 -1.78 -3.90 -1.17
N ALA A 112 -2.70 -4.11 -0.22
CA ALA A 112 -3.98 -3.44 -0.22
C ALA A 112 -3.82 -1.91 -0.33
N GLY A 113 -4.57 -1.30 -1.26
CA GLY A 113 -4.49 0.12 -1.50
C GLY A 113 -5.42 0.56 -2.62
N TYR A 114 -5.67 1.85 -2.70
CA TYR A 114 -6.41 2.47 -3.79
C TYR A 114 -5.87 3.88 -4.06
N GLY A 115 -6.38 4.54 -5.11
CA GLY A 115 -5.96 5.89 -5.47
C GLY A 115 -7.15 6.83 -5.58
N ALA A 116 -7.25 7.80 -4.68
CA ALA A 116 -8.16 8.94 -4.82
C ALA A 116 -7.59 9.90 -5.87
N MET A 117 -8.35 10.11 -6.93
CA MET A 117 -7.98 10.95 -8.08
C MET A 117 -8.91 12.15 -8.17
N GLY A 118 -8.36 13.27 -8.63
CA GLY A 118 -9.07 14.52 -8.80
C GLY A 118 -8.21 15.73 -8.39
N PRO A 119 -8.67 16.95 -8.72
CA PRO A 119 -8.06 18.17 -8.22
C PRO A 119 -8.05 18.18 -6.70
N ILE A 120 -6.95 18.62 -6.07
CA ILE A 120 -6.84 18.67 -4.61
C ILE A 120 -7.98 19.48 -3.96
N SER A 121 -8.41 20.55 -4.63
CA SER A 121 -9.54 21.38 -4.17
C SER A 121 -10.88 20.65 -4.11
N ASP A 122 -11.05 19.59 -4.88
CA ASP A 122 -12.31 18.86 -5.04
C ASP A 122 -12.36 17.59 -4.20
N VAL A 123 -11.20 17.10 -3.75
CA VAL A 123 -11.11 15.90 -2.90
C VAL A 123 -11.44 16.27 -1.45
N SER A 124 -12.48 15.66 -0.90
CA SER A 124 -12.92 15.92 0.48
C SER A 124 -11.88 15.49 1.52
N THR A 125 -11.93 16.12 2.71
CA THR A 125 -11.08 15.72 3.84
C THR A 125 -11.27 14.26 4.24
N ASP A 126 -12.49 13.73 4.12
CA ASP A 126 -12.77 12.33 4.47
C ASP A 126 -12.17 11.38 3.46
N GLU A 127 -12.15 11.74 2.17
CA GLU A 127 -11.44 10.95 1.16
C GLU A 127 -9.91 10.99 1.37
N TRP A 128 -9.35 12.13 1.83
CA TRP A 128 -7.96 12.21 2.25
C TRP A 128 -7.67 11.26 3.41
N ARG A 129 -8.49 11.29 4.47
CA ARG A 129 -8.34 10.40 5.65
C ARG A 129 -8.38 8.95 5.22
N LYS A 130 -9.42 8.54 4.47
CA LYS A 130 -9.57 7.18 3.95
C LYS A 130 -8.39 6.74 3.08
N GLN A 131 -7.84 7.65 2.26
CA GLN A 131 -6.64 7.35 1.46
C GLN A 131 -5.44 7.00 2.36
N PHE A 132 -5.24 7.75 3.44
CA PHE A 132 -4.15 7.50 4.38
C PHE A 132 -4.43 6.29 5.27
N ASP A 133 -5.66 6.10 5.71
CA ASP A 133 -6.06 4.93 6.51
C ASP A 133 -5.69 3.63 5.80
N VAL A 134 -6.07 3.51 4.52
CA VAL A 134 -5.82 2.30 3.74
C VAL A 134 -4.35 2.18 3.30
N ASN A 135 -3.74 3.28 2.80
CA ASN A 135 -2.44 3.20 2.14
C ASN A 135 -1.24 3.35 3.09
N LEU A 136 -1.45 3.82 4.33
CA LEU A 136 -0.39 4.06 5.30
C LEU A 136 -0.69 3.46 6.67
N PHE A 137 -1.78 3.88 7.33
CA PHE A 137 -2.01 3.50 8.73
C PHE A 137 -2.32 2.02 8.88
N ALA A 138 -3.12 1.42 8.01
CA ALA A 138 -3.39 -0.02 8.03
C ALA A 138 -2.14 -0.87 7.79
N PRO A 139 -1.27 -0.61 6.80
CA PRO A 139 0.03 -1.26 6.67
C PRO A 139 0.92 -1.15 7.91
N MET A 140 0.94 0.01 8.57
CA MET A 140 1.72 0.19 9.80
C MET A 140 1.11 -0.59 10.98
N ALA A 141 -0.22 -0.67 11.07
CA ALA A 141 -0.91 -1.48 12.08
C ALA A 141 -0.64 -2.98 11.88
N LEU A 142 -0.77 -3.48 10.65
CA LEU A 142 -0.44 -4.87 10.29
C LEU A 142 1.03 -5.20 10.58
N THR A 143 1.95 -4.30 10.22
CA THR A 143 3.36 -4.44 10.53
C THR A 143 3.56 -4.64 12.03
N ARG A 144 3.01 -3.76 12.88
CA ARG A 144 3.10 -3.89 14.35
C ARG A 144 2.55 -5.21 14.85
N ALA A 145 1.45 -5.70 14.26
CA ALA A 145 0.79 -6.92 14.71
C ALA A 145 1.58 -8.21 14.42
N VAL A 146 2.43 -8.22 13.36
CA VAL A 146 3.29 -9.37 13.02
C VAL A 146 4.70 -9.30 13.60
N LEU A 147 5.15 -8.11 14.00
CA LEU A 147 6.52 -7.90 14.52
C LEU A 147 6.90 -8.77 15.72
N PRO A 148 6.04 -9.03 16.74
CA PRO A 148 6.41 -9.86 17.87
C PRO A 148 6.86 -11.27 17.46
N ASP A 149 6.12 -11.91 16.55
CA ASP A 149 6.45 -13.25 16.06
C ASP A 149 7.75 -13.23 15.22
N MET A 150 7.92 -12.24 14.35
CA MET A 150 9.15 -12.07 13.56
C MET A 150 10.37 -11.82 14.46
N ALA A 151 10.25 -10.97 15.48
CA ALA A 151 11.32 -10.67 16.42
C ALA A 151 11.71 -11.89 17.27
N GLN A 152 10.74 -12.68 17.71
CA GLN A 152 10.98 -13.93 18.43
C GLN A 152 11.79 -14.92 17.59
N HIS A 153 11.49 -15.03 16.28
CA HIS A 153 12.22 -15.89 15.36
C HIS A 153 13.50 -15.25 14.82
N LYS A 154 13.81 -14.00 15.17
CA LYS A 154 14.93 -13.19 14.65
C LYS A 154 15.03 -13.22 13.13
N ARG A 155 13.89 -13.31 12.48
CA ARG A 155 13.76 -13.39 11.02
C ARG A 155 12.39 -12.91 10.60
N GLY A 156 12.35 -12.12 9.55
CA GLY A 156 11.09 -11.67 8.97
C GLY A 156 11.32 -10.81 7.72
N ARG A 157 10.26 -10.60 6.97
CA ARG A 157 10.29 -9.70 5.81
C ARG A 157 9.00 -8.93 5.70
N ILE A 158 9.12 -7.63 5.51
CA ILE A 158 7.99 -6.73 5.26
C ILE A 158 8.16 -6.14 3.86
N ILE A 159 7.18 -6.34 3.00
CA ILE A 159 7.16 -5.86 1.62
C ILE A 159 6.04 -4.85 1.51
N ASN A 160 6.39 -3.58 1.35
CA ASN A 160 5.43 -2.49 1.21
C ASN A 160 5.27 -2.13 -0.26
N ILE A 161 4.07 -2.37 -0.83
CA ILE A 161 3.75 -1.95 -2.20
C ILE A 161 3.41 -0.47 -2.19
N SER A 162 4.42 0.32 -2.53
CA SER A 162 4.32 1.76 -2.70
C SER A 162 3.93 2.12 -4.14
N SER A 163 4.56 3.09 -4.75
CA SER A 163 4.42 3.50 -6.15
C SER A 163 5.55 4.44 -6.56
N VAL A 164 5.84 4.50 -7.86
CA VAL A 164 6.62 5.59 -8.45
C VAL A 164 5.98 6.96 -8.19
N SER A 165 4.66 7.02 -8.01
CA SER A 165 3.92 8.23 -7.63
C SER A 165 4.25 8.74 -6.22
N GLY A 166 4.86 7.92 -5.37
CA GLY A 166 5.41 8.35 -4.09
C GLY A 166 6.79 9.03 -4.22
N VAL A 167 7.40 8.99 -5.40
CA VAL A 167 8.66 9.67 -5.73
C VAL A 167 8.41 10.89 -6.60
N MET A 168 7.61 10.73 -7.66
CA MET A 168 7.26 11.80 -8.58
C MET A 168 5.76 12.08 -8.53
N THR A 169 5.41 13.21 -7.91
CA THR A 169 4.02 13.71 -7.84
C THR A 169 3.54 14.19 -9.20
N THR A 170 2.26 13.96 -9.48
CA THR A 170 1.58 14.46 -10.68
C THR A 170 0.32 15.23 -10.29
N PRO A 171 -0.17 16.17 -11.10
CA PRO A 171 -1.47 16.80 -10.88
C PRO A 171 -2.58 15.76 -10.76
N PHE A 172 -3.67 16.11 -10.09
CA PHE A 172 -4.90 15.32 -9.98
C PHE A 172 -4.75 13.94 -9.28
N ALA A 173 -3.66 13.73 -8.55
CA ALA A 173 -3.42 12.55 -7.74
C ALA A 173 -2.77 12.89 -6.39
N GLY A 174 -3.03 14.09 -5.88
CA GLY A 174 -2.38 14.62 -4.66
C GLY A 174 -2.46 13.68 -3.47
N PRO A 175 -3.67 13.27 -3.02
CA PRO A 175 -3.82 12.37 -1.87
C PRO A 175 -3.09 11.03 -2.05
N TYR A 176 -3.19 10.44 -3.23
CA TYR A 176 -2.50 9.19 -3.55
C TYR A 176 -0.97 9.35 -3.51
N CYS A 177 -0.43 10.36 -4.20
CA CYS A 177 1.01 10.63 -4.20
C CYS A 177 1.54 10.88 -2.79
N ALA A 178 0.82 11.69 -1.99
CA ALA A 178 1.19 11.98 -0.60
C ALA A 178 1.20 10.70 0.26
N SER A 179 0.18 9.84 0.16
CA SER A 179 0.12 8.59 0.91
C SER A 179 1.27 7.63 0.54
N LYS A 180 1.64 7.56 -0.74
CA LYS A 180 2.74 6.71 -1.21
C LYS A 180 4.12 7.31 -0.88
N ALA A 181 4.26 8.63 -0.84
CA ALA A 181 5.46 9.30 -0.33
C ALA A 181 5.65 9.03 1.18
N ALA A 182 4.57 9.13 1.96
CA ALA A 182 4.58 8.80 3.38
C ALA A 182 4.93 7.32 3.62
N MET A 183 4.42 6.40 2.79
CA MET A 183 4.78 4.97 2.83
C MET A 183 6.27 4.75 2.54
N ASN A 184 6.86 5.46 1.58
CA ASN A 184 8.30 5.36 1.30
C ASN A 184 9.11 5.78 2.53
N ALA A 185 8.79 6.94 3.13
CA ALA A 185 9.49 7.44 4.31
C ALA A 185 9.34 6.51 5.52
N ALA A 186 8.13 6.01 5.79
CA ALA A 186 7.88 5.05 6.87
C ALA A 186 8.64 3.73 6.64
N SER A 187 8.71 3.25 5.40
CA SER A 187 9.47 2.04 5.05
C SER A 187 10.96 2.20 5.27
N ASP A 188 11.52 3.38 4.97
CA ASP A 188 12.94 3.69 5.21
C ASP A 188 13.27 3.70 6.70
N ALA A 189 12.40 4.28 7.54
CA ALA A 189 12.55 4.25 8.99
C ALA A 189 12.48 2.80 9.52
N LEU A 190 11.43 2.05 9.16
CA LEU A 190 11.27 0.64 9.55
C LEU A 190 12.47 -0.21 9.14
N ARG A 191 13.04 -0.01 7.95
CA ARG A 191 14.19 -0.76 7.47
C ARG A 191 15.41 -0.59 8.39
N MET A 192 15.65 0.62 8.86
CA MET A 192 16.74 0.90 9.80
C MET A 192 16.47 0.33 11.20
N GLU A 193 15.25 0.53 11.70
CA GLU A 193 14.83 0.11 13.04
C GLU A 193 14.77 -1.42 13.19
N LEU A 194 14.34 -2.14 12.16
CA LEU A 194 14.09 -3.58 12.22
C LEU A 194 15.29 -4.42 11.79
N LYS A 195 16.30 -3.82 11.16
CA LYS A 195 17.52 -4.55 10.73
C LYS A 195 18.24 -5.26 11.88
N PRO A 196 18.42 -4.66 13.08
CA PRO A 196 19.03 -5.35 14.21
C PRO A 196 18.24 -6.56 14.72
N LEU A 197 16.94 -6.64 14.41
CA LEU A 197 16.05 -7.75 14.77
C LEU A 197 16.03 -8.88 13.73
N GLY A 198 16.83 -8.78 12.66
CA GLY A 198 16.86 -9.76 11.58
C GLY A 198 15.66 -9.67 10.64
N ILE A 199 14.97 -8.52 10.60
CA ILE A 199 13.77 -8.30 9.79
C ILE A 199 14.13 -7.36 8.63
N ASP A 200 13.91 -7.82 7.40
CA ASP A 200 14.11 -7.03 6.20
C ASP A 200 12.86 -6.23 5.85
N VAL A 201 13.05 -4.99 5.39
CA VAL A 201 11.95 -4.16 4.87
C VAL A 201 12.28 -3.76 3.43
N ILE A 202 11.37 -4.09 2.52
CA ILE A 202 11.51 -3.86 1.08
C ILE A 202 10.38 -2.94 0.62
N THR A 203 10.75 -1.85 -0.04
CA THR A 203 9.80 -0.93 -0.67
C THR A 203 9.72 -1.24 -2.15
N VAL A 204 8.55 -1.64 -2.63
CA VAL A 204 8.31 -1.84 -4.06
C VAL A 204 7.69 -0.58 -4.65
N GLN A 205 8.25 -0.06 -5.72
CA GLN A 205 7.79 1.14 -6.43
C GLN A 205 7.33 0.76 -7.85
N PRO A 206 6.10 0.25 -8.00
CA PRO A 206 5.56 -0.06 -9.31
C PRO A 206 5.34 1.20 -10.15
N GLY A 207 5.58 1.05 -11.46
CA GLY A 207 5.02 1.93 -12.48
C GLY A 207 3.63 1.46 -12.92
N GLY A 208 3.33 1.47 -14.23
CA GLY A 208 2.06 0.97 -14.75
C GLY A 208 2.02 -0.57 -14.73
N ILE A 209 1.15 -1.16 -13.91
CA ILE A 209 0.86 -2.59 -13.90
C ILE A 209 -0.66 -2.79 -13.99
N GLN A 210 -1.10 -3.68 -14.88
CA GLN A 210 -2.51 -3.98 -15.10
C GLN A 210 -3.17 -4.48 -13.82
N SER A 211 -4.23 -3.79 -13.40
CA SER A 211 -4.99 -4.13 -12.19
C SER A 211 -6.32 -3.38 -12.16
N ALA A 212 -7.28 -3.86 -11.38
CA ALA A 212 -8.52 -3.13 -11.08
C ALA A 212 -8.29 -1.79 -10.36
N PHE A 213 -7.06 -1.48 -9.95
CA PHE A 213 -6.69 -0.19 -9.35
C PHE A 213 -6.97 0.98 -10.29
N GLY A 214 -6.61 0.85 -11.58
CA GLY A 214 -6.84 1.91 -12.55
C GLY A 214 -8.31 2.08 -12.90
N ASP A 215 -9.06 0.98 -13.03
CA ASP A 215 -10.50 1.01 -13.27
C ASP A 215 -11.23 1.70 -12.11
N ASN A 216 -10.88 1.35 -10.87
CA ASN A 216 -11.43 1.98 -9.68
C ASN A 216 -11.04 3.47 -9.58
N ALA A 217 -9.81 3.83 -9.92
CA ALA A 217 -9.35 5.22 -9.94
C ALA A 217 -10.08 6.07 -10.98
N GLY A 218 -10.33 5.52 -12.17
CA GLY A 218 -11.10 6.19 -13.24
C GLY A 218 -12.58 6.38 -12.88
N ASN A 219 -13.19 5.41 -12.21
CA ASN A 219 -14.61 5.43 -11.85
C ASN A 219 -14.90 6.33 -10.63
N GLN A 220 -13.90 6.68 -9.82
CA GLN A 220 -14.03 7.45 -8.56
C GLN A 220 -13.28 8.79 -8.62
N VAL A 221 -13.28 9.45 -9.78
CA VAL A 221 -12.65 10.77 -9.92
C VAL A 221 -13.48 11.83 -9.22
N SER A 222 -12.91 12.51 -8.24
CA SER A 222 -13.52 13.69 -7.59
C SER A 222 -13.38 14.90 -8.50
N LEU A 223 -14.42 15.18 -9.29
CA LEU A 223 -14.49 16.35 -10.16
C LEU A 223 -15.95 16.84 -10.23
N SER A 224 -16.23 17.89 -9.50
CA SER A 224 -17.54 18.57 -9.53
C SER A 224 -17.79 19.25 -10.88
N ALA A 225 -19.07 19.41 -11.26
CA ALA A 225 -19.45 20.22 -12.41
C ALA A 225 -19.10 21.70 -12.22
N THR A 226 -19.02 22.17 -10.95
CA THR A 226 -18.62 23.53 -10.58
C THR A 226 -17.15 23.69 -10.25
N SER A 227 -16.34 22.64 -10.47
CA SER A 227 -14.90 22.67 -10.25
C SER A 227 -14.21 23.71 -11.12
N LEU A 228 -13.18 24.36 -10.59
CA LEU A 228 -12.25 25.20 -11.38
C LEU A 228 -11.60 24.43 -12.52
N PHE A 229 -11.52 23.10 -12.40
CA PHE A 229 -10.90 22.20 -13.38
C PHE A 229 -11.90 21.50 -14.31
N ALA A 230 -13.19 21.83 -14.21
CA ALA A 230 -14.22 21.29 -15.11
C ALA A 230 -13.90 21.51 -16.62
N PRO A 231 -13.33 22.68 -17.03
CA PRO A 231 -12.96 22.91 -18.44
C PRO A 231 -11.90 21.96 -18.98
N ILE A 232 -11.06 21.39 -18.13
CA ILE A 232 -9.99 20.45 -18.51
C ILE A 232 -10.25 19.03 -18.00
N ARG A 233 -11.52 18.63 -17.88
CA ARG A 233 -11.94 17.28 -17.45
C ARG A 233 -11.16 16.16 -18.13
N GLU A 234 -10.85 16.30 -19.41
CA GLU A 234 -10.05 15.33 -20.16
C GLU A 234 -8.67 15.10 -19.55
N GLY A 235 -7.99 16.16 -19.09
CA GLY A 235 -6.69 16.07 -18.44
C GLY A 235 -6.76 15.38 -17.09
N VAL A 236 -7.84 15.61 -16.32
CA VAL A 236 -8.09 14.92 -15.04
C VAL A 236 -8.33 13.44 -15.29
N MET A 237 -9.16 13.07 -16.25
CA MET A 237 -9.43 11.68 -16.62
C MET A 237 -8.20 10.98 -17.20
N ALA A 238 -7.41 11.68 -18.03
CA ALA A 238 -6.14 11.15 -18.55
C ALA A 238 -5.19 10.76 -17.41
N ARG A 239 -5.14 11.55 -16.32
CA ARG A 239 -4.33 11.20 -15.15
C ARG A 239 -4.89 9.99 -14.39
N ALA A 240 -6.18 9.89 -14.19
CA ALA A 240 -6.81 8.76 -13.51
C ALA A 240 -6.52 7.43 -14.24
N ASN A 241 -6.50 7.45 -15.57
CA ASN A 241 -6.25 6.29 -16.41
C ASN A 241 -4.75 6.05 -16.72
N GLU A 242 -3.86 6.95 -16.31
CA GLU A 242 -2.41 6.87 -16.62
C GLU A 242 -1.77 5.54 -16.22
N SER A 243 -2.20 4.95 -15.11
CA SER A 243 -1.65 3.69 -14.60
C SER A 243 -1.93 2.49 -15.50
N GLN A 244 -2.94 2.56 -16.37
CA GLN A 244 -3.31 1.50 -17.32
C GLN A 244 -2.66 1.69 -18.68
N SER A 245 -2.24 2.92 -19.02
CA SER A 245 -1.63 3.24 -20.32
C SER A 245 -0.23 2.63 -20.43
N GLY A 246 -0.09 1.61 -21.28
CA GLY A 246 1.16 0.87 -21.45
C GLY A 246 1.57 0.04 -20.21
N ALA A 247 0.59 -0.36 -19.42
CA ALA A 247 0.82 -1.16 -18.22
C ALA A 247 1.29 -2.58 -18.54
N MET A 248 2.24 -3.09 -17.77
CA MET A 248 2.68 -4.49 -17.84
C MET A 248 1.59 -5.42 -17.26
N PRO A 249 1.45 -6.65 -17.81
CA PRO A 249 0.60 -7.66 -17.19
C PRO A 249 1.02 -7.96 -15.73
N ALA A 250 0.05 -8.19 -14.84
CA ALA A 250 0.32 -8.42 -13.44
C ALA A 250 1.10 -9.71 -13.17
N HIS A 251 0.84 -10.77 -13.93
CA HIS A 251 1.45 -12.09 -13.71
C HIS A 251 2.98 -12.09 -13.90
N PRO A 252 3.56 -11.67 -15.04
CA PRO A 252 5.01 -11.63 -15.19
C PRO A 252 5.66 -10.64 -14.22
N SER A 253 5.00 -9.52 -13.91
CA SER A 253 5.49 -8.56 -12.92
C SER A 253 5.59 -9.17 -11.51
N ALA A 254 4.62 -9.99 -11.13
CA ALA A 254 4.63 -10.68 -9.84
C ALA A 254 5.72 -11.75 -9.77
N ALA A 255 5.94 -12.52 -10.85
CA ALA A 255 6.99 -13.51 -10.92
C ALA A 255 8.38 -12.87 -10.79
N GLU A 256 8.63 -11.77 -11.50
CA GLU A 256 9.88 -10.98 -11.39
C GLU A 256 10.08 -10.46 -9.97
N LEU A 257 9.02 -9.89 -9.35
CA LEU A 257 9.08 -9.37 -7.99
C LEU A 257 9.40 -10.49 -6.99
N VAL A 258 8.73 -11.63 -7.08
CA VAL A 258 8.94 -12.77 -6.16
C VAL A 258 10.37 -13.30 -6.29
N ALA A 259 10.88 -13.49 -7.52
CA ALA A 259 12.26 -13.91 -7.75
C ALA A 259 13.27 -12.92 -7.12
N THR A 260 13.03 -11.61 -7.27
CA THR A 260 13.88 -10.57 -6.69
C THR A 260 13.83 -10.57 -5.17
N VAL A 261 12.63 -10.66 -4.59
CA VAL A 261 12.41 -10.65 -3.14
C VAL A 261 13.01 -11.88 -2.46
N LEU A 262 12.95 -13.05 -3.11
CA LEU A 262 13.48 -14.29 -2.57
C LEU A 262 15.02 -14.41 -2.75
N SER A 263 15.63 -13.53 -3.53
CA SER A 263 17.09 -13.48 -3.67
C SER A 263 17.77 -13.13 -2.34
N PRO A 264 18.91 -13.77 -2.00
CA PRO A 264 19.70 -13.42 -0.82
C PRO A 264 20.17 -11.97 -0.79
N GLN A 265 20.28 -11.33 -1.95
CA GLN A 265 20.72 -9.94 -2.14
C GLN A 265 19.56 -9.04 -2.58
N SER A 266 18.36 -9.29 -2.06
CA SER A 266 17.20 -8.46 -2.40
C SER A 266 17.46 -7.00 -2.06
N PRO A 267 17.27 -6.06 -3.01
CA PRO A 267 17.49 -4.64 -2.75
C PRO A 267 16.39 -4.05 -1.84
N ALA A 268 16.74 -3.02 -1.06
CA ALA A 268 15.81 -2.32 -0.19
C ALA A 268 14.66 -1.62 -0.96
N VAL A 269 14.92 -1.24 -2.21
CA VAL A 269 13.92 -0.62 -3.09
C VAL A 269 13.90 -1.37 -4.42
N ILE A 270 12.74 -1.90 -4.78
CA ILE A 270 12.52 -2.59 -6.06
C ILE A 270 11.64 -1.72 -6.94
N ARG A 271 12.15 -1.37 -8.11
CA ARG A 271 11.39 -0.67 -9.15
C ARG A 271 10.87 -1.69 -10.15
N LEU A 272 9.56 -1.65 -10.42
CA LEU A 272 8.88 -2.67 -11.19
C LEU A 272 8.02 -2.05 -12.29
N GLY A 273 8.19 -2.54 -13.51
CA GLY A 273 7.38 -2.13 -14.66
C GLY A 273 7.77 -0.80 -15.29
N PRO A 274 7.04 -0.38 -16.33
CA PRO A 274 7.35 0.80 -17.13
C PRO A 274 7.40 2.08 -16.30
N LYS A 275 8.29 3.00 -16.68
CA LYS A 275 8.44 4.33 -16.06
C LYS A 275 8.93 4.30 -14.60
N SER A 276 9.00 3.12 -13.93
CA SER A 276 9.40 3.03 -12.51
C SER A 276 10.82 3.53 -12.24
N THR A 277 11.73 3.39 -13.21
CA THR A 277 13.11 3.90 -13.12
C THR A 277 13.23 5.32 -13.69
N LEU A 278 12.58 5.58 -14.83
CA LEU A 278 12.69 6.88 -15.52
C LEU A 278 12.11 8.03 -14.68
N MET A 279 10.96 7.83 -14.04
CA MET A 279 10.29 8.91 -13.29
C MET A 279 11.11 9.45 -12.11
N PRO A 280 11.72 8.63 -11.24
CA PRO A 280 12.63 9.10 -10.21
C PRO A 280 13.84 9.86 -10.77
N ILE A 281 14.41 9.39 -11.89
CA ILE A 281 15.54 10.06 -12.56
C ILE A 281 15.12 11.46 -13.03
N LEU A 282 13.99 11.57 -13.72
CA LEU A 282 13.47 12.85 -14.16
C LEU A 282 13.23 13.80 -12.98
N LYS A 283 12.64 13.30 -11.88
CA LYS A 283 12.41 14.09 -10.66
C LYS A 283 13.71 14.60 -10.05
N GLN A 284 14.77 13.83 -10.10
CA GLN A 284 16.07 14.18 -9.50
C GLN A 284 16.85 15.19 -10.35
N TRP A 285 16.80 15.07 -11.68
CA TRP A 285 17.69 15.81 -12.57
C TRP A 285 17.03 17.00 -13.28
N LEU A 286 15.71 17.00 -13.44
CA LEU A 286 15.02 18.12 -14.08
C LEU A 286 14.75 19.25 -13.08
N PRO A 287 15.01 20.51 -13.45
CA PRO A 287 14.54 21.65 -12.68
C PRO A 287 13.03 21.61 -12.48
N THR A 288 12.56 21.88 -11.26
CA THR A 288 11.13 21.80 -10.89
C THR A 288 10.22 22.53 -11.89
N ARG A 289 10.56 23.76 -12.29
CA ARG A 289 9.77 24.55 -13.23
C ARG A 289 9.63 23.88 -14.62
N LEU A 290 10.66 23.14 -15.06
CA LEU A 290 10.61 22.42 -16.33
C LEU A 290 9.71 21.19 -16.21
N LEU A 291 9.84 20.45 -15.12
CA LEU A 291 8.99 19.30 -14.83
C LEU A 291 7.52 19.71 -14.73
N ASP A 292 7.23 20.81 -14.00
CA ASP A 292 5.87 21.36 -13.86
C ASP A 292 5.29 21.75 -15.23
N ARG A 293 6.08 22.37 -16.09
CA ARG A 293 5.64 22.71 -17.45
C ARG A 293 5.31 21.48 -18.28
N ILE A 294 6.13 20.42 -18.20
CA ILE A 294 5.90 19.16 -18.91
C ILE A 294 4.60 18.52 -18.42
N LEU A 295 4.42 18.41 -17.09
CA LEU A 295 3.23 17.80 -16.50
C LEU A 295 1.98 18.64 -16.74
N SER A 296 2.07 19.96 -16.66
CA SER A 296 0.96 20.88 -16.97
C SER A 296 0.48 20.70 -18.42
N LYS A 297 1.40 20.61 -19.38
CA LYS A 297 1.05 20.34 -20.77
C LYS A 297 0.42 18.96 -20.96
N ARG A 298 0.98 17.93 -20.29
CA ARG A 298 0.50 16.55 -20.38
C ARG A 298 -0.94 16.39 -19.88
N PHE A 299 -1.29 17.09 -18.80
CA PHE A 299 -2.60 17.01 -18.14
C PHE A 299 -3.48 18.25 -18.37
N HIS A 300 -3.21 18.97 -19.44
CA HIS A 300 -4.00 20.10 -19.97
C HIS A 300 -4.12 21.30 -19.02
N LEU A 301 -3.34 21.42 -17.96
CA LEU A 301 -3.35 22.59 -17.05
C LEU A 301 -3.00 23.90 -17.80
N ASN A 302 -2.28 23.84 -18.91
CA ASN A 302 -1.96 24.97 -19.75
C ASN A 302 -3.15 25.47 -20.58
N ARG A 303 -4.34 24.86 -20.47
CA ARG A 303 -5.58 25.26 -21.15
C ARG A 303 -6.56 25.96 -20.20
N LEU A 304 -6.23 26.09 -18.91
CA LEU A 304 -6.89 26.96 -17.94
C LEU A 304 -6.35 28.39 -18.10
#